data_42ac98e7dcbc970c04dab66d23d361bd
#
_entry.id   42ac98e7dcbc970c04dab66d23d361bd
#
_cell.length_a   1.000
_cell.length_b   1.000
_cell.length_c   1.000
_cell.angle_alpha   90.00
_cell.angle_beta   90.00
_cell.angle_gamma   90.00
#
_symmetry.space_group_name_H-M   'P 1'
#
loop_
_entity.id
_entity.type
_entity.pdbx_description
1 polymer ?
#
loop_
_entity_poly.entity_id
_entity_poly.type
_entity_poly.pdbx_seq_one_letter_code
_entity_poly.pdbx_strand_id
1 'polypeptide(L)'
;MTKFGATKVTTALFIIGVVSGCQSATVDSSASQVTVAPSSCIAEPPPVDKNGKPMIVTLEDKLSMELRVFFDRDSSDIKDKYNSQLNKIVEFANRCSNLTFFVQGHTSKPEQQAIEEKTLNSKGLRQKLVPISLASARAQSIKNYLVNLDLPAHRIRTFDCSADNPIAPNDTEEGAIMNQRAFGWISARDRYDQILLDCREF
;
A
#
# COMPACT_ATOMS: atom_id res chain seq x y z
N MET A 1 -22.81 66.69 -7.45
CA MET A 1 -23.12 66.93 -8.88
C MET A 1 -23.29 65.56 -9.47
N THR A 2 -24.44 64.96 -9.36
CA THR A 2 -25.56 64.81 -10.31
C THR A 2 -25.20 64.46 -11.74
N LYS A 3 -25.51 63.18 -12.12
CA LYS A 3 -26.50 62.99 -13.19
C LYS A 3 -26.94 61.53 -13.29
N PHE A 4 -28.22 61.37 -13.14
CA PHE A 4 -29.05 60.22 -13.49
C PHE A 4 -29.15 60.05 -14.99
N GLY A 5 -29.25 58.83 -15.48
CA GLY A 5 -29.62 58.52 -16.86
C GLY A 5 -30.50 57.26 -16.86
N ALA A 6 -31.77 57.44 -16.87
CA ALA A 6 -32.78 56.43 -17.11
C ALA A 6 -33.07 56.32 -18.60
N THR A 7 -33.49 55.14 -19.06
CA THR A 7 -34.40 54.84 -20.19
C THR A 7 -34.03 53.50 -20.79
N LYS A 8 -34.83 52.55 -21.18
CA LYS A 8 -36.24 52.46 -21.60
C LYS A 8 -36.67 51.01 -21.53
N VAL A 9 -37.85 50.78 -21.00
CA VAL A 9 -38.64 49.55 -21.15
C VAL A 9 -39.13 49.45 -22.60
N THR A 10 -38.91 48.29 -23.23
CA THR A 10 -39.62 47.95 -24.46
C THR A 10 -40.28 46.58 -24.24
N THR A 11 -41.57 46.63 -24.06
CA THR A 11 -42.51 45.51 -24.01
C THR A 11 -42.71 45.04 -25.45
N ALA A 12 -42.40 43.80 -25.74
CA ALA A 12 -42.82 43.14 -26.94
C ALA A 12 -43.66 41.89 -26.58
N LEU A 13 -44.92 42.04 -26.86
CA LEU A 13 -45.94 41.01 -26.80
C LEU A 13 -45.85 40.13 -28.03
N PHE A 14 -45.65 38.81 -27.91
CA PHE A 14 -45.83 37.83 -28.97
C PHE A 14 -46.50 36.58 -28.49
N ILE A 15 -47.69 36.46 -28.86
CA ILE A 15 -48.65 35.47 -29.34
C ILE A 15 -48.28 33.99 -29.16
N ILE A 16 -49.22 33.35 -28.50
CA ILE A 16 -49.42 31.94 -28.24
C ILE A 16 -49.41 31.12 -29.54
N GLY A 17 -48.55 30.12 -29.61
CA GLY A 17 -48.62 29.01 -30.53
C GLY A 17 -48.62 27.71 -29.76
N VAL A 18 -49.79 27.14 -29.51
CA VAL A 18 -49.92 25.77 -28.96
C VAL A 18 -49.65 24.80 -30.09
N VAL A 19 -48.49 24.15 -30.05
CA VAL A 19 -48.22 22.95 -30.84
C VAL A 19 -48.02 21.81 -29.88
N SER A 20 -49.07 20.96 -29.80
CA SER A 20 -49.07 19.66 -29.15
C SER A 20 -48.13 18.72 -29.92
N GLY A 21 -46.88 18.60 -29.46
CA GLY A 21 -45.95 17.62 -29.98
C GLY A 21 -45.58 16.67 -28.84
N CYS A 22 -46.09 15.44 -28.93
CA CYS A 22 -45.56 14.32 -28.14
C CYS A 22 -44.07 14.16 -28.43
N GLN A 23 -43.20 14.67 -27.57
CA GLN A 23 -41.80 14.30 -27.58
C GLN A 23 -41.64 13.11 -26.64
N SER A 24 -41.34 11.97 -27.25
CA SER A 24 -40.84 10.79 -26.56
C SER A 24 -39.57 11.16 -25.83
N ALA A 25 -39.60 11.15 -24.49
CA ALA A 25 -38.39 11.26 -23.68
C ALA A 25 -37.54 10.01 -23.98
N THR A 26 -36.49 10.20 -24.73
CA THR A 26 -35.39 9.24 -24.75
C THR A 26 -34.74 9.28 -23.37
N VAL A 27 -34.99 8.25 -22.59
CA VAL A 27 -34.29 7.98 -21.37
C VAL A 27 -32.82 7.68 -21.78
N ASP A 28 -31.97 8.68 -21.63
CA ASP A 28 -30.52 8.48 -21.68
C ASP A 28 -30.15 7.52 -20.54
N SER A 29 -30.08 6.25 -20.90
CA SER A 29 -29.58 5.18 -20.04
C SER A 29 -28.06 5.37 -19.96
N SER A 30 -27.59 6.34 -19.15
CA SER A 30 -26.23 6.37 -18.66
C SER A 30 -26.03 5.15 -17.76
N ALA A 31 -25.85 4.01 -18.40
CA ALA A 31 -25.36 2.83 -17.74
C ALA A 31 -23.98 3.19 -17.17
N SER A 32 -23.95 3.46 -15.86
CA SER A 32 -22.70 3.43 -15.10
C SER A 32 -22.04 2.09 -15.44
N GLN A 33 -21.01 2.14 -16.25
CA GLN A 33 -20.15 0.99 -16.48
C GLN A 33 -19.56 0.63 -15.14
N VAL A 34 -20.15 -0.36 -14.49
CA VAL A 34 -19.51 -1.07 -13.39
C VAL A 34 -18.30 -1.72 -14.04
N THR A 35 -17.14 -1.09 -13.86
CA THR A 35 -15.86 -1.69 -14.19
C THR A 35 -15.72 -2.90 -13.27
N VAL A 36 -16.10 -4.06 -13.76
CA VAL A 36 -15.85 -5.33 -13.09
C VAL A 36 -14.33 -5.45 -12.99
N ALA A 37 -13.80 -5.48 -11.76
CA ALA A 37 -12.39 -5.73 -11.53
C ALA A 37 -11.97 -6.97 -12.33
N PRO A 38 -10.82 -6.93 -13.01
CA PRO A 38 -10.39 -8.04 -13.84
C PRO A 38 -10.39 -9.34 -13.02
N SER A 39 -10.89 -10.41 -13.60
CA SER A 39 -11.05 -11.73 -12.96
C SER A 39 -9.76 -12.30 -12.35
N SER A 40 -8.61 -11.77 -12.73
CA SER A 40 -7.28 -12.10 -12.17
C SER A 40 -7.07 -11.69 -10.71
N CYS A 41 -8.00 -10.93 -10.11
CA CYS A 41 -7.95 -10.54 -8.69
C CYS A 41 -8.84 -11.40 -7.80
N ILE A 42 -9.61 -12.28 -8.39
CA ILE A 42 -10.27 -13.37 -7.68
C ILE A 42 -9.17 -14.40 -7.42
N ALA A 43 -8.99 -14.80 -6.18
CA ALA A 43 -8.09 -15.90 -5.86
C ALA A 43 -8.40 -17.05 -6.81
N GLU A 44 -7.40 -17.45 -7.62
CA GLU A 44 -7.57 -18.59 -8.49
C GLU A 44 -8.08 -19.77 -7.64
N PRO A 45 -9.05 -20.52 -8.13
CA PRO A 45 -9.48 -21.72 -7.42
C PRO A 45 -8.25 -22.59 -7.17
N PRO A 46 -8.15 -23.24 -6.01
CA PRO A 46 -6.98 -24.05 -5.70
C PRO A 46 -6.72 -25.03 -6.83
N PRO A 47 -5.47 -25.24 -7.26
CA PRO A 47 -5.15 -26.21 -8.29
C PRO A 47 -5.71 -27.57 -7.89
N VAL A 48 -6.19 -28.32 -8.86
CA VAL A 48 -6.73 -29.65 -8.63
C VAL A 48 -5.68 -30.69 -8.99
N ASP A 49 -5.66 -31.80 -8.24
CA ASP A 49 -4.84 -32.96 -8.58
C ASP A 49 -5.37 -33.66 -9.85
N LYS A 50 -4.65 -34.68 -10.30
CA LYS A 50 -5.02 -35.48 -11.47
C LYS A 50 -6.39 -36.15 -11.39
N ASN A 51 -7.01 -36.18 -10.20
CA ASN A 51 -8.32 -36.74 -9.94
C ASN A 51 -9.40 -35.64 -9.78
N GLY A 52 -9.07 -34.38 -10.03
CA GLY A 52 -9.97 -33.24 -9.88
C GLY A 52 -10.22 -32.83 -8.42
N LYS A 53 -9.46 -33.34 -7.46
CA LYS A 53 -9.57 -32.97 -6.05
C LYS A 53 -8.76 -31.70 -5.79
N PRO A 54 -9.33 -30.69 -5.10
CA PRO A 54 -8.58 -29.49 -4.75
C PRO A 54 -7.31 -29.85 -3.97
N MET A 55 -6.17 -29.39 -4.48
CA MET A 55 -4.91 -29.49 -3.75
C MET A 55 -4.94 -28.54 -2.57
N ILE A 56 -4.46 -29.01 -1.41
CA ILE A 56 -4.22 -28.11 -0.29
C ILE A 56 -3.00 -27.28 -0.67
N VAL A 57 -3.27 -26.04 -1.12
CA VAL A 57 -2.22 -25.06 -1.35
C VAL A 57 -1.72 -24.65 0.02
N THR A 58 -0.52 -25.02 0.36
CA THR A 58 0.11 -24.62 1.62
C THR A 58 0.30 -23.11 1.63
N LEU A 59 0.49 -22.53 2.82
CA LEU A 59 0.78 -21.10 2.94
C LEU A 59 2.02 -20.73 2.10
N GLU A 60 2.99 -21.65 1.98
CA GLU A 60 4.21 -21.48 1.19
C GLU A 60 3.93 -21.37 -0.32
N ASP A 61 2.96 -22.10 -0.84
CA ASP A 61 2.58 -22.00 -2.27
C ASP A 61 1.85 -20.69 -2.59
N LYS A 62 1.20 -20.09 -1.60
CA LYS A 62 0.63 -18.73 -1.69
C LYS A 62 1.68 -17.62 -1.52
N LEU A 63 2.89 -17.95 -1.11
CA LEU A 63 3.98 -17.04 -0.81
C LEU A 63 4.68 -16.45 -2.05
N SER A 64 4.29 -16.83 -3.26
CA SER A 64 4.82 -16.24 -4.49
C SER A 64 4.60 -14.73 -4.60
N MET A 65 3.77 -14.18 -3.72
CA MET A 65 3.45 -12.76 -3.62
C MET A 65 3.99 -12.10 -2.33
N GLU A 66 4.76 -12.82 -1.54
CA GLU A 66 5.45 -12.23 -0.40
C GLU A 66 6.70 -11.49 -0.84
N LEU A 67 6.90 -10.35 -0.25
CA LEU A 67 8.14 -9.61 -0.34
C LEU A 67 9.05 -10.01 0.82
N ARG A 68 10.30 -10.33 0.51
CA ARG A 68 11.37 -10.43 1.50
C ARG A 68 12.59 -9.69 0.98
N VAL A 69 12.91 -8.57 1.59
CA VAL A 69 14.09 -7.78 1.29
C VAL A 69 15.00 -7.79 2.51
N PHE A 70 16.24 -8.21 2.34
CA PHE A 70 17.26 -8.18 3.37
C PHE A 70 18.19 -6.99 3.14
N PHE A 71 18.49 -6.30 4.22
CA PHE A 71 19.33 -5.11 4.23
C PHE A 71 20.71 -5.41 4.79
N ASP A 72 21.64 -4.51 4.50
CA ASP A 72 22.90 -4.51 5.22
C ASP A 72 22.70 -3.97 6.64
N ARG A 73 23.64 -4.26 7.50
CA ARG A 73 23.63 -3.76 8.87
C ARG A 73 23.58 -2.23 8.89
N ASP A 74 22.74 -1.70 9.75
CA ASP A 74 22.53 -0.25 9.92
C ASP A 74 22.04 0.48 8.64
N SER A 75 21.59 -0.25 7.60
CA SER A 75 21.09 0.32 6.35
C SER A 75 19.61 0.02 6.13
N SER A 76 18.95 0.93 5.39
CA SER A 76 17.63 0.76 4.80
C SER A 76 17.65 0.83 3.26
N ASP A 77 18.83 0.76 2.64
CA ASP A 77 18.99 0.84 1.20
C ASP A 77 18.60 -0.49 0.54
N ILE A 78 17.72 -0.41 -0.46
CA ILE A 78 17.27 -1.58 -1.21
C ILE A 78 18.35 -1.96 -2.22
N LYS A 79 18.82 -3.22 -2.16
CA LYS A 79 19.80 -3.75 -3.11
C LYS A 79 19.16 -4.06 -4.46
N ASP A 80 19.87 -3.81 -5.56
CA ASP A 80 19.37 -3.98 -6.92
C ASP A 80 18.82 -5.39 -7.21
N LYS A 81 19.36 -6.41 -6.56
CA LYS A 81 18.88 -7.79 -6.72
C LYS A 81 17.40 -7.98 -6.40
N TYR A 82 16.77 -7.04 -5.65
CA TYR A 82 15.35 -7.09 -5.30
C TYR A 82 14.45 -6.35 -6.29
N ASN A 83 15.01 -5.54 -7.20
CA ASN A 83 14.24 -4.73 -8.14
C ASN A 83 13.26 -5.57 -8.96
N SER A 84 13.70 -6.73 -9.47
CA SER A 84 12.83 -7.62 -10.25
C SER A 84 11.64 -8.14 -9.45
N GLN A 85 11.82 -8.48 -8.18
CA GLN A 85 10.75 -8.93 -7.30
C GLN A 85 9.76 -7.80 -7.01
N LEU A 86 10.26 -6.61 -6.71
CA LEU A 86 9.44 -5.43 -6.42
C LEU A 86 8.61 -5.01 -7.63
N ASN A 87 9.20 -5.04 -8.84
CA ASN A 87 8.49 -4.73 -10.08
C ASN A 87 7.31 -5.70 -10.32
N LYS A 88 7.53 -7.01 -10.14
CA LYS A 88 6.46 -8.02 -10.27
C LYS A 88 5.32 -7.79 -9.29
N ILE A 89 5.63 -7.33 -8.06
CA ILE A 89 4.62 -7.00 -7.05
C ILE A 89 3.77 -5.82 -7.52
N VAL A 90 4.39 -4.78 -8.08
CA VAL A 90 3.66 -3.62 -8.61
C VAL A 90 2.79 -4.02 -9.80
N GLU A 91 3.31 -4.80 -10.73
CA GLU A 91 2.54 -5.32 -11.87
C GLU A 91 1.30 -6.08 -11.42
N PHE A 92 1.43 -6.92 -10.40
CA PHE A 92 0.29 -7.63 -9.82
C PHE A 92 -0.67 -6.68 -9.10
N ALA A 93 -0.15 -5.80 -8.25
CA ALA A 93 -0.97 -4.86 -7.50
C ALA A 93 -1.77 -3.90 -8.41
N ASN A 94 -1.22 -3.51 -9.56
CA ASN A 94 -1.89 -2.66 -10.54
C ASN A 94 -3.03 -3.38 -11.27
N ARG A 95 -2.94 -4.70 -11.43
CA ARG A 95 -4.05 -5.50 -11.95
C ARG A 95 -5.18 -5.66 -10.93
N CYS A 96 -4.87 -5.55 -9.64
CA CYS A 96 -5.79 -5.82 -8.53
C CYS A 96 -5.98 -4.58 -7.65
N SER A 97 -6.86 -3.67 -8.07
CA SER A 97 -7.06 -2.36 -7.43
C SER A 97 -7.60 -2.41 -5.99
N ASN A 98 -8.22 -3.50 -5.58
CA ASN A 98 -8.86 -3.69 -4.28
C ASN A 98 -7.92 -4.25 -3.19
N LEU A 99 -6.66 -4.53 -3.52
CA LEU A 99 -5.71 -5.12 -2.59
C LEU A 99 -4.87 -4.05 -1.90
N THR A 100 -4.57 -4.28 -0.64
CA THR A 100 -3.66 -3.48 0.18
C THR A 100 -2.34 -4.22 0.38
N PHE A 101 -1.24 -3.52 0.30
CA PHE A 101 0.09 -4.04 0.54
C PHE A 101 0.54 -3.67 1.96
N PHE A 102 0.90 -4.67 2.74
CA PHE A 102 1.35 -4.53 4.12
C PHE A 102 2.86 -4.75 4.16
N VAL A 103 3.62 -3.77 4.66
CA VAL A 103 5.08 -3.82 4.73
C VAL A 103 5.54 -3.69 6.17
N GLN A 104 6.18 -4.72 6.68
CA GLN A 104 6.79 -4.77 8.00
C GLN A 104 8.30 -4.56 7.90
N GLY A 105 8.84 -3.62 8.66
CA GLY A 105 10.27 -3.46 8.82
C GLY A 105 10.75 -4.10 10.11
N HIS A 106 11.91 -4.73 10.04
CA HIS A 106 12.53 -5.42 11.17
C HIS A 106 14.01 -5.06 11.30
N THR A 107 14.50 -5.15 12.51
CA THR A 107 15.92 -5.08 12.85
C THR A 107 16.38 -6.39 13.46
N SER A 108 17.67 -6.64 13.49
CA SER A 108 18.22 -7.67 14.36
C SER A 108 18.30 -7.15 15.81
N LYS A 109 18.31 -8.06 16.77
CA LYS A 109 18.48 -7.68 18.19
C LYS A 109 19.79 -6.92 18.44
N PRO A 110 20.96 -7.30 17.87
CA PRO A 110 22.19 -6.55 17.99
C PRO A 110 22.11 -5.12 17.41
N GLU A 111 21.40 -4.91 16.27
CA GLU A 111 21.18 -3.56 15.74
C GLU A 111 20.33 -2.72 16.67
N GLN A 112 19.23 -3.28 17.17
CA GLN A 112 18.33 -2.59 18.07
C GLN A 112 19.06 -2.13 19.34
N GLN A 113 19.86 -3.00 19.95
CA GLN A 113 20.66 -2.69 21.12
C GLN A 113 21.69 -1.56 20.85
N ALA A 114 22.38 -1.61 19.71
CA ALA A 114 23.32 -0.58 19.32
C ALA A 114 22.65 0.79 19.10
N ILE A 115 21.42 0.82 18.55
CA ILE A 115 20.63 2.03 18.36
C ILE A 115 20.22 2.60 19.72
N GLU A 116 19.74 1.76 20.62
CA GLU A 116 19.34 2.15 21.97
C GLU A 116 20.51 2.74 22.76
N GLU A 117 21.68 2.10 22.70
CA GLU A 117 22.90 2.58 23.35
C GLU A 117 23.34 3.95 22.81
N LYS A 118 23.38 4.12 21.48
CA LYS A 118 23.67 5.42 20.84
C LYS A 118 22.67 6.49 21.28
N THR A 119 21.40 6.15 21.39
CA THR A 119 20.34 7.07 21.80
C THR A 119 20.47 7.47 23.26
N LEU A 120 20.78 6.54 24.14
CA LEU A 120 21.04 6.81 25.57
C LEU A 120 22.23 7.73 25.77
N ASN A 121 23.31 7.50 25.05
CA ASN A 121 24.54 8.31 25.14
C ASN A 121 24.38 9.72 24.57
N SER A 122 23.40 9.92 23.64
CA SER A 122 23.15 11.25 23.04
C SER A 122 22.11 12.10 23.78
N LYS A 123 21.49 11.60 24.83
CA LYS A 123 20.49 12.33 25.64
C LYS A 123 20.99 13.60 26.34
N GLY A 124 22.29 13.88 26.30
CA GLY A 124 22.86 15.16 26.74
C GLY A 124 22.58 16.34 25.78
N LEU A 125 22.20 16.09 24.55
CA LEU A 125 21.85 17.07 23.54
C LEU A 125 20.35 17.03 23.32
N ARG A 126 19.66 18.11 23.61
CA ARG A 126 18.20 18.31 23.44
C ARG A 126 17.77 17.87 22.05
N GLN A 127 17.29 16.65 21.90
CA GLN A 127 16.74 16.20 20.62
C GLN A 127 15.24 16.02 20.72
N LYS A 128 14.53 17.00 20.16
CA LYS A 128 13.07 17.09 20.08
C LYS A 128 12.48 16.29 18.93
N LEU A 129 13.32 15.56 18.20
CA LEU A 129 12.91 14.70 17.08
C LEU A 129 13.18 13.26 17.51
N VAL A 130 12.11 12.47 17.60
CA VAL A 130 12.24 11.02 17.69
C VAL A 130 12.76 10.55 16.32
N PRO A 131 14.00 10.03 16.22
CA PRO A 131 14.46 9.54 14.93
C PRO A 131 13.56 8.40 14.47
N ILE A 132 13.27 8.37 13.18
CA ILE A 132 12.61 7.22 12.57
C ILE A 132 13.44 5.99 12.89
N SER A 133 12.80 4.94 13.43
CA SER A 133 13.52 3.71 13.74
C SER A 133 14.09 3.08 12.47
N LEU A 134 15.16 2.29 12.57
CA LEU A 134 15.72 1.61 11.42
C LEU A 134 14.71 0.62 10.80
N ALA A 135 13.87 -0.02 11.63
CA ALA A 135 12.79 -0.87 11.17
C ALA A 135 11.77 -0.06 10.33
N SER A 136 11.32 1.10 10.86
CA SER A 136 10.45 2.01 10.11
C SER A 136 11.13 2.48 8.81
N ALA A 137 12.42 2.82 8.84
CA ALA A 137 13.15 3.27 7.66
C ALA A 137 13.18 2.20 6.57
N ARG A 138 13.35 0.92 6.92
CA ARG A 138 13.31 -0.22 5.99
C ARG A 138 11.93 -0.38 5.35
N ALA A 139 10.86 -0.33 6.14
CA ALA A 139 9.50 -0.40 5.61
C ALA A 139 9.19 0.81 4.70
N GLN A 140 9.64 2.00 5.11
CA GLN A 140 9.46 3.23 4.32
C GLN A 140 10.23 3.19 3.00
N SER A 141 11.43 2.62 2.96
CA SER A 141 12.21 2.47 1.72
C SER A 141 11.46 1.60 0.72
N ILE A 142 10.85 0.50 1.16
CA ILE A 142 10.00 -0.33 0.30
C ILE A 142 8.79 0.46 -0.18
N LYS A 143 8.08 1.17 0.69
CA LYS A 143 6.94 2.01 0.31
C LYS A 143 7.32 3.04 -0.74
N ASN A 144 8.42 3.76 -0.52
CA ASN A 144 8.91 4.76 -1.47
C ASN A 144 9.24 4.15 -2.82
N TYR A 145 9.90 2.98 -2.83
CA TYR A 145 10.22 2.26 -4.07
C TYR A 145 8.95 1.89 -4.86
N LEU A 146 7.95 1.32 -4.18
CA LEU A 146 6.69 0.92 -4.81
C LEU A 146 5.89 2.12 -5.32
N VAL A 147 5.88 3.24 -4.57
CA VAL A 147 5.23 4.49 -4.99
C VAL A 147 5.92 5.09 -6.22
N ASN A 148 7.25 5.02 -6.30
CA ASN A 148 8.00 5.47 -7.46
C ASN A 148 7.73 4.61 -8.72
N LEU A 149 7.15 3.45 -8.56
CA LEU A 149 6.64 2.58 -9.62
C LEU A 149 5.11 2.71 -9.81
N ASP A 150 4.56 3.86 -9.44
CA ASP A 150 3.14 4.21 -9.62
C ASP A 150 2.13 3.38 -8.79
N LEU A 151 2.58 2.68 -7.74
CA LEU A 151 1.63 2.07 -6.80
C LEU A 151 1.08 3.16 -5.84
N PRO A 152 -0.24 3.38 -5.78
CA PRO A 152 -0.81 4.43 -4.96
C PRO A 152 -0.45 4.29 -3.46
N ALA A 153 0.08 5.35 -2.85
CA ALA A 153 0.58 5.33 -1.47
C ALA A 153 -0.46 4.88 -0.43
N HIS A 154 -1.76 5.17 -0.66
CA HIS A 154 -2.85 4.77 0.24
C HIS A 154 -3.12 3.26 0.26
N ARG A 155 -2.57 2.54 -0.71
CA ARG A 155 -2.65 1.07 -0.79
C ARG A 155 -1.48 0.38 -0.08
N ILE A 156 -0.55 1.15 0.50
CA ILE A 156 0.63 0.61 1.18
C ILE A 156 0.59 1.04 2.63
N ARG A 157 0.46 0.06 3.53
CA ARG A 157 0.51 0.23 4.98
C ARG A 157 1.90 -0.19 5.47
N THR A 158 2.51 0.60 6.33
CA THR A 158 3.87 0.37 6.84
C THR A 158 3.86 0.17 8.34
N PHE A 159 4.65 -0.80 8.80
CA PHE A 159 4.70 -1.22 10.20
C PHE A 159 6.14 -1.34 10.68
N ASP A 160 6.36 -0.84 11.88
CA ASP A 160 7.59 -1.02 12.65
C ASP A 160 7.44 -2.22 13.57
N CYS A 161 8.19 -3.26 13.30
CA CYS A 161 8.22 -4.49 14.10
C CYS A 161 9.52 -4.62 14.90
N SER A 162 10.40 -3.63 14.85
CA SER A 162 11.67 -3.60 15.61
C SER A 162 12.44 -4.92 15.54
N ALA A 163 12.97 -5.41 16.65
CA ALA A 163 13.64 -6.71 16.77
C ALA A 163 12.71 -7.83 17.25
N ASP A 164 11.41 -7.53 17.34
CA ASP A 164 10.39 -8.51 17.67
C ASP A 164 10.16 -9.44 16.46
N ASN A 165 9.71 -10.64 16.70
CA ASN A 165 9.46 -11.66 15.66
C ASN A 165 10.70 -12.02 14.82
N PRO A 166 11.82 -12.44 15.42
CA PRO A 166 12.99 -12.90 14.67
C PRO A 166 12.66 -14.19 13.90
N ILE A 167 13.19 -14.30 12.66
CA ILE A 167 13.07 -15.52 11.83
C ILE A 167 14.31 -16.42 11.91
N ALA A 168 15.35 -15.93 12.58
CA ALA A 168 16.59 -16.67 12.83
C ALA A 168 17.17 -16.28 14.20
N PRO A 169 18.05 -17.09 14.78
CA PRO A 169 18.74 -16.77 16.03
C PRO A 169 19.52 -15.44 15.90
N ASN A 170 19.48 -14.61 16.95
CA ASN A 170 20.21 -13.33 16.97
C ASN A 170 21.61 -13.44 17.59
N ASP A 171 22.03 -14.62 18.02
CA ASP A 171 23.31 -14.92 18.65
C ASP A 171 24.42 -15.29 17.65
N THR A 172 24.04 -15.44 16.37
CA THR A 172 24.98 -15.61 15.25
C THR A 172 24.89 -14.45 14.29
N GLU A 173 25.97 -14.19 13.56
CA GLU A 173 26.02 -13.11 12.55
C GLU A 173 25.03 -13.40 11.40
N GLU A 174 25.02 -14.63 10.92
CA GLU A 174 24.12 -15.08 9.85
C GLU A 174 22.64 -14.94 10.26
N GLY A 175 22.32 -15.32 11.49
CA GLY A 175 20.96 -15.20 12.02
C GLY A 175 20.56 -13.74 12.19
N ALA A 176 21.47 -12.88 12.67
CA ALA A 176 21.22 -11.45 12.75
C ALA A 176 20.95 -10.83 11.36
N ILE A 177 21.71 -11.21 10.32
CA ILE A 177 21.50 -10.76 8.94
C ILE A 177 20.10 -11.16 8.45
N MET A 178 19.62 -12.35 8.77
CA MET A 178 18.27 -12.79 8.39
C MET A 178 17.16 -11.96 9.05
N ASN A 179 17.44 -11.34 10.19
CA ASN A 179 16.49 -10.48 10.88
C ASN A 179 16.50 -9.03 10.39
N GLN A 180 17.55 -8.62 9.64
CA GLN A 180 17.69 -7.29 9.03
C GLN A 180 16.88 -7.21 7.74
N ARG A 181 15.55 -7.14 7.83
CA ARG A 181 14.67 -7.35 6.69
C ARG A 181 13.49 -6.39 6.65
N ALA A 182 12.89 -6.26 5.47
CA ALA A 182 11.48 -5.91 5.32
C ALA A 182 10.72 -7.13 4.77
N PHE A 183 9.56 -7.34 5.33
CA PHE A 183 8.64 -8.38 4.94
C PHE A 183 7.33 -7.76 4.52
N GLY A 184 6.70 -8.26 3.46
CA GLY A 184 5.43 -7.71 3.02
C GLY A 184 4.60 -8.73 2.27
N TRP A 185 3.30 -8.50 2.23
CA TRP A 185 2.34 -9.28 1.45
C TRP A 185 1.20 -8.42 0.97
N ILE A 186 0.51 -8.91 -0.05
CA ILE A 186 -0.72 -8.31 -0.56
C ILE A 186 -1.89 -9.10 -0.01
N SER A 187 -2.86 -8.41 0.59
CA SER A 187 -4.05 -9.03 1.14
C SER A 187 -5.29 -8.15 0.98
N ALA A 188 -6.44 -8.80 0.91
CA ALA A 188 -7.74 -8.18 1.09
C ALA A 188 -8.10 -8.15 2.59
N ARG A 189 -7.48 -7.28 3.35
CA ARG A 189 -7.83 -6.85 4.73
C ARG A 189 -7.65 -7.81 5.91
N ASP A 190 -7.61 -9.12 5.77
CA ASP A 190 -7.92 -10.03 6.88
C ASP A 190 -6.84 -10.23 7.94
N ARG A 191 -5.66 -9.59 7.79
CA ARG A 191 -4.52 -9.81 8.70
C ARG A 191 -4.02 -8.55 9.39
N TYR A 192 -4.71 -7.44 9.22
CA TYR A 192 -4.31 -6.17 9.81
C TYR A 192 -4.19 -6.24 11.33
N ASP A 193 -5.22 -6.80 11.98
CA ASP A 193 -5.26 -6.88 13.44
C ASP A 193 -4.15 -7.76 14.00
N GLN A 194 -3.74 -8.81 13.27
CA GLN A 194 -2.63 -9.68 13.69
C GLN A 194 -1.29 -8.95 13.68
N ILE A 195 -1.07 -8.07 12.70
CA ILE A 195 0.17 -7.29 12.61
C ILE A 195 0.27 -6.31 13.78
N LEU A 196 -0.84 -5.67 14.14
CA LEU A 196 -0.89 -4.70 15.23
C LEU A 196 -0.61 -5.30 16.61
N LEU A 197 -0.67 -6.62 16.77
CA LEU A 197 -0.29 -7.27 18.02
C LEU A 197 1.22 -7.15 18.30
N ASP A 198 2.02 -7.17 17.24
CA ASP A 198 3.49 -7.26 17.35
C ASP A 198 4.20 -6.05 16.75
N CYS A 199 3.51 -5.22 15.98
CA CYS A 199 4.09 -4.13 15.21
C CYS A 199 3.27 -2.85 15.36
N ARG A 200 3.93 -1.71 15.26
CA ARG A 200 3.29 -0.40 15.28
C ARG A 200 3.18 0.15 13.86
N GLU A 201 1.99 0.50 13.43
CA GLU A 201 1.77 1.24 12.18
C GLU A 201 2.25 2.69 12.30
N PHE A 202 2.79 3.27 11.19
CA PHE A 202 3.27 4.64 11.11
C PHE A 202 3.06 5.28 9.73
#